data_b1a99e1586de1707e886f2db334221bb
#
_entry.id   b1a99e1586de1707e886f2db334221bb
#
_cell.length_a   1.000
_cell.length_b   1.000
_cell.length_c   1.000
_cell.angle_alpha   90.00
_cell.angle_beta   90.00
_cell.angle_gamma   90.00
#
_symmetry.space_group_name_H-M   'P 1'
#
loop_
_entity.id
_entity.type
_entity.pdbx_description
1 polymer ?
#
loop_
_entity_poly.entity_id
_entity_poly.type
_entity_poly.pdbx_seq_one_letter_code
_entity_poly.pdbx_strand_id
1 'polypeptide(L)'
;MIKYKVGITGASGILGKKVCNYYVSKGADVSILTRDSKKISNLKRVKIFEIDLQVPDITKIKNFVKGLDLLFHLASELKDESKMITTNYEGTKILADQLLGKKTLFIYTSSIGVFDYSKSKIIKENGTKKQINLYEKTKFLSEEYLFKLKSENELNFVILRPSIV
;
A
#
# COMPACT_ATOMS: atom_id res chain seq x y z
N MET A 1 3.85 -5.73 -26.90
CA MET A 1 3.16 -5.85 -25.59
C MET A 1 3.56 -4.68 -24.71
N ILE A 2 2.59 -4.01 -24.11
CA ILE A 2 2.88 -2.94 -23.13
C ILE A 2 3.50 -3.60 -21.90
N LYS A 3 4.69 -3.17 -21.53
CA LYS A 3 5.41 -3.68 -20.36
C LYS A 3 5.11 -2.78 -19.16
N TYR A 4 4.30 -3.25 -18.22
CA TYR A 4 3.97 -2.51 -17.00
C TYR A 4 5.19 -2.30 -16.10
N LYS A 5 5.29 -1.11 -15.51
CA LYS A 5 6.21 -0.79 -14.42
C LYS A 5 5.45 -0.81 -13.11
N VAL A 6 5.74 -1.78 -12.26
CA VAL A 6 4.97 -2.08 -11.05
C VAL A 6 5.80 -1.87 -9.80
N GLY A 7 5.33 -0.98 -8.93
CA GLY A 7 5.86 -0.81 -7.59
C GLY A 7 5.11 -1.68 -6.58
N ILE A 8 5.82 -2.28 -5.63
CA ILE A 8 5.22 -3.10 -4.57
C ILE A 8 5.88 -2.75 -3.24
N THR A 9 5.09 -2.37 -2.24
CA THR A 9 5.52 -2.36 -0.85
C THR A 9 4.98 -3.59 -0.13
N GLY A 10 5.67 -4.08 0.91
CA GLY A 10 5.22 -5.27 1.64
C GLY A 10 5.41 -6.59 0.88
N ALA A 11 6.36 -6.66 -0.06
CA ALA A 11 6.63 -7.84 -0.89
C ALA A 11 7.09 -9.09 -0.09
N SER A 12 7.51 -8.94 1.17
CA SER A 12 7.84 -10.07 2.05
C SER A 12 6.61 -10.77 2.65
N GLY A 13 5.44 -10.12 2.62
CA GLY A 13 4.17 -10.68 3.09
C GLY A 13 3.54 -11.66 2.10
N ILE A 14 2.46 -12.32 2.55
CA ILE A 14 1.74 -13.34 1.75
C ILE A 14 1.22 -12.77 0.44
N LEU A 15 0.46 -11.65 0.50
CA LEU A 15 -0.08 -10.98 -0.69
C LEU A 15 1.04 -10.42 -1.57
N GLY A 16 2.02 -9.75 -0.95
CA GLY A 16 3.11 -9.10 -1.68
C GLY A 16 3.94 -10.08 -2.51
N LYS A 17 4.24 -11.27 -1.96
CA LYS A 17 4.91 -12.33 -2.71
C LYS A 17 4.10 -12.80 -3.92
N LYS A 18 2.78 -13.00 -3.75
CA LYS A 18 1.89 -13.43 -4.83
C LYS A 18 1.80 -12.38 -5.93
N VAL A 19 1.60 -11.11 -5.58
CA VAL A 19 1.55 -10.00 -6.53
C VAL A 19 2.87 -9.86 -7.27
N CYS A 20 4.00 -9.91 -6.56
CA CYS A 20 5.33 -9.82 -7.16
C CYS A 20 5.55 -10.95 -8.19
N ASN A 21 5.33 -12.20 -7.79
CA ASN A 21 5.51 -13.36 -8.67
C ASN A 21 4.61 -13.28 -9.91
N TYR A 22 3.37 -12.85 -9.74
CA TYR A 22 2.44 -12.68 -10.86
C TYR A 22 2.97 -11.68 -11.88
N TYR A 23 3.36 -10.47 -11.45
CA TYR A 23 3.83 -9.45 -12.39
C TYR A 23 5.19 -9.79 -13.02
N VAL A 24 6.09 -10.41 -12.25
CA VAL A 24 7.36 -10.93 -12.79
C VAL A 24 7.09 -11.99 -13.86
N SER A 25 6.14 -12.92 -13.64
CA SER A 25 5.78 -13.94 -14.64
C SER A 25 5.16 -13.36 -15.90
N LYS A 26 4.52 -12.20 -15.81
CA LYS A 26 3.97 -11.47 -16.97
C LYS A 26 5.00 -10.57 -17.68
N GLY A 27 6.27 -10.59 -17.24
CA GLY A 27 7.34 -9.82 -17.84
C GLY A 27 7.33 -8.33 -17.49
N ALA A 28 6.61 -7.92 -16.45
CA ALA A 28 6.61 -6.54 -15.96
C ALA A 28 7.96 -6.14 -15.35
N ASP A 29 8.26 -4.84 -15.35
CA ASP A 29 9.37 -4.25 -14.61
C ASP A 29 8.93 -4.03 -13.16
N VAL A 30 9.33 -4.92 -12.26
CA VAL A 30 8.91 -4.88 -10.85
C VAL A 30 9.96 -4.20 -9.98
N SER A 31 9.52 -3.17 -9.24
CA SER A 31 10.29 -2.48 -8.19
C SER A 31 9.69 -2.77 -6.83
N ILE A 32 10.52 -3.08 -5.84
CA ILE A 32 10.08 -3.40 -4.48
C ILE A 32 10.64 -2.36 -3.52
N LEU A 33 9.78 -1.81 -2.65
CA LEU A 33 10.18 -1.04 -1.49
C LEU A 33 10.07 -1.94 -0.26
N THR A 34 11.16 -2.09 0.47
CA THR A 34 11.25 -2.91 1.67
C THR A 34 12.17 -2.28 2.70
N ARG A 35 11.91 -2.50 3.99
CA ARG A 35 12.83 -2.11 5.08
C ARG A 35 13.99 -3.09 5.29
N ASP A 36 13.90 -4.29 4.70
CA ASP A 36 14.89 -5.36 4.87
C ASP A 36 14.95 -6.20 3.58
N SER A 37 15.99 -5.98 2.81
CA SER A 37 16.22 -6.68 1.53
C SER A 37 16.47 -8.19 1.71
N LYS A 38 16.98 -8.62 2.87
CA LYS A 38 17.25 -10.04 3.16
C LYS A 38 15.96 -10.88 3.15
N LYS A 39 14.83 -10.30 3.57
CA LYS A 39 13.52 -10.99 3.60
C LYS A 39 12.93 -11.29 2.23
N ILE A 40 13.48 -10.69 1.18
CA ILE A 40 13.02 -10.84 -0.21
C ILE A 40 14.15 -11.35 -1.13
N SER A 41 15.24 -11.86 -0.58
CA SER A 41 16.39 -12.34 -1.34
C SER A 41 16.07 -13.48 -2.33
N ASN A 42 14.96 -14.20 -2.11
CA ASN A 42 14.47 -15.24 -3.00
C ASN A 42 13.69 -14.71 -4.22
N LEU A 43 13.33 -13.43 -4.23
CA LEU A 43 12.64 -12.82 -5.36
C LEU A 43 13.67 -12.44 -6.43
N LYS A 44 13.47 -12.96 -7.64
CA LYS A 44 14.37 -12.71 -8.79
C LYS A 44 13.75 -11.71 -9.76
N ARG A 45 14.61 -11.05 -10.55
CA ARG A 45 14.19 -10.14 -11.64
C ARG A 45 13.39 -8.94 -11.14
N VAL A 46 13.75 -8.42 -9.95
CA VAL A 46 13.13 -7.24 -9.33
C VAL A 46 14.18 -6.21 -8.99
N LYS A 47 13.81 -4.93 -9.03
CA LYS A 47 14.63 -3.83 -8.52
C LYS A 47 14.26 -3.56 -7.06
N ILE A 48 15.26 -3.49 -6.18
CA ILE A 48 15.03 -3.33 -4.74
C ILE A 48 15.39 -1.91 -4.32
N PHE A 49 14.47 -1.28 -3.56
CA PHE A 49 14.66 -0.03 -2.86
C PHE A 49 14.55 -0.31 -1.36
N GLU A 50 15.69 -0.28 -0.66
CA GLU A 50 15.72 -0.47 0.78
C GLU A 50 15.40 0.86 1.47
N ILE A 51 14.17 0.95 1.98
CA ILE A 51 13.59 2.15 2.60
C ILE A 51 12.69 1.71 3.76
N ASP A 52 12.87 2.30 4.93
CA ASP A 52 11.94 2.17 6.05
C ASP A 52 10.93 3.31 6.01
N LEU A 53 9.64 2.99 5.97
CA LEU A 53 8.56 3.98 5.98
C LEU A 53 8.42 4.71 7.33
N GLN A 54 9.07 4.24 8.39
CA GLN A 54 9.12 4.94 9.68
C GLN A 54 10.11 6.11 9.68
N VAL A 55 11.19 6.00 8.90
CA VAL A 55 12.25 7.02 8.71
C VAL A 55 12.51 7.19 7.21
N PRO A 56 11.54 7.72 6.48
CA PRO A 56 11.54 7.69 5.02
C PRO A 56 12.60 8.63 4.41
N ASP A 57 13.40 8.10 3.51
CA ASP A 57 14.22 8.88 2.58
C ASP A 57 13.36 9.31 1.40
N ILE A 58 12.95 10.58 1.38
CA ILE A 58 12.05 11.13 0.35
C ILE A 58 12.69 11.05 -1.04
N THR A 59 14.00 11.22 -1.15
CA THR A 59 14.70 11.13 -2.45
C THR A 59 14.64 9.71 -3.00
N LYS A 60 14.86 8.70 -2.16
CA LYS A 60 14.72 7.29 -2.56
C LYS A 60 13.27 6.96 -2.92
N ILE A 61 12.28 7.48 -2.16
CA ILE A 61 10.86 7.27 -2.48
C ILE A 61 10.50 7.89 -3.82
N LYS A 62 10.93 9.12 -4.11
CA LYS A 62 10.75 9.76 -5.43
C LYS A 62 11.31 8.89 -6.56
N ASN A 63 12.50 8.32 -6.35
CA ASN A 63 13.12 7.42 -7.32
C ASN A 63 12.36 6.09 -7.45
N PHE A 64 11.82 5.55 -6.35
CA PHE A 64 11.01 4.34 -6.36
C PHE A 64 9.72 4.50 -7.16
N VAL A 65 8.98 5.60 -6.95
CA VAL A 65 7.70 5.82 -7.63
C VAL A 65 7.83 6.38 -9.06
N LYS A 66 9.04 6.69 -9.51
CA LYS A 66 9.28 7.33 -10.81
C LYS A 66 8.85 6.45 -11.98
N GLY A 67 7.84 6.92 -12.70
CA GLY A 67 7.35 6.31 -13.93
C GLY A 67 6.66 4.95 -13.72
N LEU A 68 6.16 4.66 -12.52
CA LEU A 68 5.31 3.50 -12.28
C LEU A 68 3.95 3.68 -12.96
N ASP A 69 3.43 2.57 -13.51
CA ASP A 69 2.04 2.46 -13.96
C ASP A 69 1.13 2.08 -12.80
N LEU A 70 1.59 1.14 -11.94
CA LEU A 70 0.86 0.63 -10.78
C LEU A 70 1.75 0.69 -9.53
N LEU A 71 1.17 1.05 -8.39
CA LEU A 71 1.81 0.91 -7.08
C LEU A 71 0.88 0.14 -6.14
N PHE A 72 1.26 -1.09 -5.79
CA PHE A 72 0.61 -1.90 -4.77
C PHE A 72 1.19 -1.56 -3.40
N HIS A 73 0.40 -0.89 -2.57
CA HIS A 73 0.79 -0.59 -1.19
C HIS A 73 0.20 -1.63 -0.24
N LEU A 74 1.01 -2.67 0.03
CA LEU A 74 0.66 -3.84 0.85
C LEU A 74 1.44 -3.86 2.18
N ALA A 75 2.40 -2.95 2.35
CA ALA A 75 3.15 -2.84 3.60
C ALA A 75 2.24 -2.36 4.73
N SER A 76 2.34 -3.04 5.87
CA SER A 76 1.63 -2.65 7.08
C SER A 76 2.32 -3.24 8.31
N GLU A 77 2.35 -2.49 9.42
CA GLU A 77 2.68 -3.02 10.73
C GLU A 77 1.41 -3.55 11.39
N LEU A 78 1.47 -4.79 11.89
CA LEU A 78 0.32 -5.51 12.44
C LEU A 78 0.47 -5.83 13.93
N LYS A 79 1.68 -5.75 14.48
CA LYS A 79 2.00 -6.27 15.82
C LYS A 79 2.47 -5.19 16.79
N ASP A 80 3.31 -4.29 16.32
CA ASP A 80 3.92 -3.25 17.14
C ASP A 80 3.11 -1.96 17.03
N GLU A 81 2.20 -1.74 18.00
CA GLU A 81 1.32 -0.57 18.04
C GLU A 81 2.10 0.75 18.01
N SER A 82 3.28 0.80 18.63
CA SER A 82 4.11 2.02 18.67
C SER A 82 4.56 2.46 17.28
N LYS A 83 4.55 1.56 16.29
CA LYS A 83 4.96 1.79 14.91
C LYS A 83 3.80 1.89 13.91
N MET A 84 2.57 1.56 14.35
CA MET A 84 1.43 1.49 13.42
C MET A 84 1.09 2.84 12.79
N ILE A 85 1.07 3.93 13.56
CA ILE A 85 0.76 5.26 13.02
C ILE A 85 1.81 5.66 11.98
N THR A 86 3.09 5.56 12.32
CA THR A 86 4.18 5.97 11.42
C THR A 86 4.28 5.10 10.17
N THR A 87 4.14 3.77 10.32
CA THR A 87 4.26 2.86 9.17
C THR A 87 3.00 2.87 8.31
N ASN A 88 1.80 2.71 8.93
CA ASN A 88 0.58 2.46 8.19
C ASN A 88 -0.06 3.75 7.66
N TYR A 89 -0.13 4.79 8.48
CA TYR A 89 -0.77 6.04 8.13
C TYR A 89 0.21 7.04 7.49
N GLU A 90 1.27 7.44 8.20
CA GLU A 90 2.22 8.42 7.65
C GLU A 90 2.98 7.84 6.43
N GLY A 91 3.35 6.56 6.47
CA GLY A 91 3.95 5.89 5.31
C GLY A 91 3.04 5.87 4.09
N THR A 92 1.72 5.66 4.27
CA THR A 92 0.73 5.75 3.19
C THR A 92 0.63 7.17 2.64
N LYS A 93 0.58 8.19 3.50
CA LYS A 93 0.55 9.61 3.10
C LYS A 93 1.76 9.95 2.24
N ILE A 94 2.97 9.64 2.73
CA ILE A 94 4.20 9.96 2.02
C ILE A 94 4.21 9.34 0.62
N LEU A 95 3.78 8.08 0.47
CA LEU A 95 3.70 7.45 -0.84
C LEU A 95 2.65 8.10 -1.75
N ALA A 96 1.47 8.39 -1.21
CA ALA A 96 0.38 9.04 -1.95
C ALA A 96 0.79 10.44 -2.43
N ASP A 97 1.42 11.24 -1.58
CA ASP A 97 1.91 12.59 -1.92
C ASP A 97 2.92 12.57 -3.07
N GLN A 98 3.76 11.53 -3.14
CA GLN A 98 4.71 11.39 -4.25
C GLN A 98 4.03 10.96 -5.57
N LEU A 99 2.75 10.61 -5.55
CA LEU A 99 1.97 10.23 -6.73
C LEU A 99 1.01 11.32 -7.23
N LEU A 100 0.91 12.45 -6.52
CA LEU A 100 0.05 13.57 -6.92
C LEU A 100 0.40 14.03 -8.35
N GLY A 101 -0.65 14.25 -9.14
CA GLY A 101 -0.54 14.66 -10.55
C GLY A 101 0.06 13.59 -11.49
N LYS A 102 0.30 12.35 -11.02
CA LYS A 102 0.83 11.26 -11.84
C LYS A 102 -0.28 10.33 -12.34
N LYS A 103 -0.02 9.66 -13.47
CA LYS A 103 -0.94 8.65 -14.03
C LYS A 103 -0.89 7.31 -13.28
N THR A 104 0.03 7.14 -12.35
CA THR A 104 0.19 5.91 -11.56
C THR A 104 -1.11 5.57 -10.82
N LEU A 105 -1.61 4.35 -10.98
CA LEU A 105 -2.71 3.85 -10.15
C LEU A 105 -2.16 3.36 -8.80
N PHE A 106 -2.56 4.01 -7.73
CA PHE A 106 -2.23 3.65 -6.35
C PHE A 106 -3.23 2.63 -5.81
N ILE A 107 -2.82 1.38 -5.63
CA ILE A 107 -3.66 0.28 -5.14
C ILE A 107 -3.36 0.09 -3.66
N TYR A 108 -4.23 0.66 -2.82
CA TYR A 108 -4.08 0.63 -1.37
C TYR A 108 -4.79 -0.56 -0.77
N THR A 109 -4.09 -1.34 0.06
CA THR A 109 -4.71 -2.44 0.81
C THR A 109 -5.09 -1.96 2.20
N SER A 110 -6.39 -1.75 2.37
CA SER A 110 -7.05 -1.44 3.62
C SER A 110 -7.47 -2.74 4.34
N SER A 111 -8.57 -2.72 5.07
CA SER A 111 -9.15 -3.85 5.78
C SER A 111 -10.66 -3.70 5.86
N ILE A 112 -11.38 -4.82 5.89
CA ILE A 112 -12.82 -4.84 6.24
C ILE A 112 -13.06 -4.30 7.66
N GLY A 113 -12.06 -4.37 8.56
CA GLY A 113 -12.11 -3.84 9.92
C GLY A 113 -12.33 -2.33 10.03
N VAL A 114 -12.29 -1.58 8.92
CA VAL A 114 -12.68 -0.16 8.94
C VAL A 114 -14.19 0.04 9.12
N PHE A 115 -15.01 -1.01 8.93
CA PHE A 115 -16.47 -0.96 9.06
C PHE A 115 -16.96 -1.44 10.41
N ASP A 116 -18.15 -0.96 10.80
CA ASP A 116 -18.89 -1.48 11.96
C ASP A 116 -19.59 -2.80 11.59
N TYR A 117 -18.99 -3.91 11.96
CA TYR A 117 -19.56 -5.25 11.77
C TYR A 117 -20.37 -5.76 12.98
N SER A 118 -20.56 -4.92 14.01
CA SER A 118 -21.37 -5.27 15.19
C SER A 118 -22.88 -5.24 14.91
N LYS A 119 -23.31 -4.47 13.90
CA LYS A 119 -24.73 -4.18 13.62
C LYS A 119 -25.32 -4.97 12.45
N SER A 120 -24.49 -5.57 11.60
CA SER A 120 -24.99 -6.28 10.41
C SER A 120 -24.06 -7.42 10.00
N LYS A 121 -24.65 -8.53 9.57
CA LYS A 121 -23.92 -9.64 8.95
C LYS A 121 -23.43 -9.33 7.52
N ILE A 122 -24.03 -8.30 6.90
CA ILE A 122 -23.69 -7.87 5.54
C ILE A 122 -23.04 -6.50 5.63
N ILE A 123 -21.78 -6.42 5.21
CA ILE A 123 -21.01 -5.19 5.14
C ILE A 123 -21.07 -4.66 3.71
N LYS A 124 -21.49 -3.40 3.56
CA LYS A 124 -21.51 -2.68 2.28
C LYS A 124 -20.41 -1.63 2.27
N GLU A 125 -19.91 -1.27 1.09
CA GLU A 125 -18.84 -0.27 0.95
C GLU A 125 -19.19 1.13 1.49
N ASN A 126 -20.47 1.48 1.49
CA ASN A 126 -21.01 2.70 2.10
C ASN A 126 -21.50 2.49 3.55
N GLY A 127 -21.16 1.36 4.17
CA GLY A 127 -21.55 1.04 5.55
C GLY A 127 -20.90 1.96 6.58
N THR A 128 -21.48 1.94 7.79
CA THR A 128 -20.96 2.72 8.93
C THR A 128 -19.52 2.31 9.24
N LYS A 129 -18.66 3.29 9.46
CA LYS A 129 -17.26 3.10 9.85
C LYS A 129 -17.15 3.08 11.38
N LYS A 130 -16.44 2.08 11.91
CA LYS A 130 -16.12 1.99 13.34
C LYS A 130 -14.90 1.11 13.51
N GLN A 131 -13.87 1.63 14.12
CA GLN A 131 -12.61 0.94 14.34
C GLN A 131 -12.53 0.55 15.82
N ILE A 132 -12.16 -0.69 16.10
CA ILE A 132 -12.08 -1.23 17.48
C ILE A 132 -10.63 -1.33 17.98
N ASN A 133 -9.66 -1.19 17.12
CA ASN A 133 -8.24 -1.26 17.48
C ASN A 133 -7.41 -0.24 16.69
N LEU A 134 -6.14 -0.07 17.08
CA LEU A 134 -5.24 0.90 16.46
C LEU A 134 -4.93 0.56 15.00
N TYR A 135 -4.79 -0.71 14.65
CA TYR A 135 -4.56 -1.13 13.27
C TYR A 135 -5.70 -0.67 12.34
N GLU A 136 -6.94 -0.97 12.70
CA GLU A 136 -8.13 -0.54 11.95
C GLU A 136 -8.23 0.98 11.86
N LYS A 137 -7.90 1.69 12.96
CA LYS A 137 -7.85 3.15 12.97
C LYS A 137 -6.81 3.69 11.97
N THR A 138 -5.63 3.08 11.90
CA THR A 138 -4.62 3.53 10.91
C THR A 138 -5.08 3.29 9.48
N LYS A 139 -5.77 2.17 9.20
CA LYS A 139 -6.34 1.88 7.88
C LYS A 139 -7.43 2.89 7.52
N PHE A 140 -8.34 3.17 8.45
CA PHE A 140 -9.38 4.18 8.27
C PHE A 140 -8.81 5.58 7.99
N LEU A 141 -7.86 6.04 8.79
CA LEU A 141 -7.21 7.35 8.59
C LEU A 141 -6.53 7.45 7.22
N SER A 142 -5.92 6.37 6.76
CA SER A 142 -5.33 6.30 5.42
C SER A 142 -6.38 6.42 4.32
N GLU A 143 -7.53 5.74 4.45
CA GLU A 143 -8.64 5.88 3.50
C GLU A 143 -9.15 7.32 3.43
N GLU A 144 -9.40 7.95 4.59
CA GLU A 144 -9.85 9.35 4.67
C GLU A 144 -8.87 10.30 3.96
N TYR A 145 -7.57 10.07 4.18
CA TYR A 145 -6.55 10.87 3.49
C TYR A 145 -6.58 10.68 1.97
N LEU A 146 -6.69 9.44 1.50
CA LEU A 146 -6.78 9.15 0.06
C LEU A 146 -8.04 9.74 -0.57
N PHE A 147 -9.19 9.68 0.12
CA PHE A 147 -10.42 10.30 -0.34
C PHE A 147 -10.32 11.83 -0.42
N LYS A 148 -9.63 12.47 0.55
CA LYS A 148 -9.34 13.91 0.49
C LYS A 148 -8.54 14.24 -0.78
N LEU A 149 -7.46 13.52 -1.07
CA LEU A 149 -6.66 13.74 -2.27
C LEU A 149 -7.45 13.52 -3.57
N LYS A 150 -8.41 12.60 -3.58
CA LYS A 150 -9.30 12.39 -4.73
C LYS A 150 -10.22 13.57 -4.97
N SER A 151 -10.77 14.17 -3.91
CA SER A 151 -11.67 15.33 -4.04
C SER A 151 -10.96 16.54 -4.65
N GLU A 152 -9.65 16.62 -4.46
CA GLU A 152 -8.76 17.61 -5.06
C GLU A 152 -8.30 17.22 -6.48
N ASN A 153 -8.77 16.09 -7.03
CA ASN A 153 -8.41 15.51 -8.33
C ASN A 153 -6.91 15.25 -8.54
N GLU A 154 -6.18 15.01 -7.45
CA GLU A 154 -4.73 14.90 -7.50
C GLU A 154 -4.21 13.45 -7.52
N LEU A 155 -5.00 12.48 -7.01
CA LEU A 155 -4.57 11.08 -6.88
C LEU A 155 -5.50 10.09 -7.58
N ASN A 156 -4.92 9.23 -8.43
CA ASN A 156 -5.61 8.08 -9.01
C ASN A 156 -5.42 6.85 -8.12
N PHE A 157 -6.48 6.35 -7.47
CA PHE A 157 -6.35 5.22 -6.55
C PHE A 157 -7.54 4.26 -6.52
N VAL A 158 -7.28 3.06 -6.01
CA VAL A 158 -8.26 2.03 -5.65
C VAL A 158 -7.97 1.54 -4.23
N ILE A 159 -9.02 1.33 -3.43
CA ILE A 159 -8.92 0.73 -2.09
C ILE A 159 -9.42 -0.72 -2.16
N LEU A 160 -8.59 -1.65 -1.72
CA LEU A 160 -8.95 -3.04 -1.51
C LEU A 160 -9.14 -3.30 -0.01
N ARG A 161 -10.27 -3.89 0.38
CA ARG A 161 -10.61 -4.19 1.79
C ARG A 161 -10.77 -5.70 1.98
N PRO A 162 -9.68 -6.45 2.07
CA PRO A 162 -9.76 -7.89 2.33
C PRO A 162 -10.33 -8.15 3.73
N SER A 163 -11.03 -9.29 3.89
CA SER A 163 -11.56 -9.73 5.18
C SER A 163 -10.47 -10.39 6.02
N ILE A 164 -9.92 -11.50 5.55
CA ILE A 164 -8.82 -12.24 6.18
C ILE A 164 -7.85 -12.69 5.09
N VAL A 165 -6.58 -12.58 5.37
CA VAL A 165 -5.50 -12.96 4.45
C VAL A 165 -4.54 -13.94 5.14
#